data_225cbd7aafc04797dc9f18591c1576c5
#
_entry.id   225cbd7aafc04797dc9f18591c1576c5
#
_cell.length_a   1.000
_cell.length_b   1.000
_cell.length_c   1.000
_cell.angle_alpha   90.00
_cell.angle_beta   90.00
_cell.angle_gamma   90.00
#
_symmetry.space_group_name_H-M   'P 1'
#
loop_
_entity.id
_entity.type
_entity.pdbx_description
1 polymer ?
#
loop_
_entity_poly.entity_id
_entity_poly.type
_entity_poly.pdbx_seq_one_letter_code
_entity_poly.pdbx_strand_id
1 'polypeptide(L)' 'MEIKFSCGEDNISQYLNDGWIILKEDSQEKICTWKSVPATKDCDMEKDKGCKITKPDKIGEEKIYLLEK' A
#
# COMPACT_ATOMS: atom_id res chain seq x y z
N MET A 1 -20.06 2.98 6.10
CA MET A 1 -18.91 3.62 5.45
C MET A 1 -17.73 2.66 5.44
N GLU A 2 -17.07 2.54 4.33
CA GLU A 2 -15.87 1.71 4.20
C GLU A 2 -14.64 2.60 4.10
N ILE A 3 -13.62 2.30 4.90
CA ILE A 3 -12.34 3.01 4.84
C ILE A 3 -11.19 2.03 4.73
N LYS A 4 -10.11 2.48 4.10
CA LYS A 4 -8.92 1.66 3.86
C LYS A 4 -7.68 2.39 4.33
N PHE A 5 -6.80 1.68 5.03
CA PHE A 5 -5.51 2.19 5.47
C PHE A 5 -4.41 1.29 4.92
N SER A 6 -3.38 1.88 4.36
CA SER A 6 -2.31 1.14 3.69
C SER A 6 -0.95 1.48 4.31
N CYS A 7 -0.05 0.50 4.28
CA CYS A 7 1.37 0.72 4.56
C CYS A 7 1.67 1.30 5.95
N GLY A 8 0.97 0.79 6.94
CA GLY A 8 1.19 1.20 8.32
C GLY A 8 0.44 2.44 8.77
N GLU A 9 -0.30 3.07 7.86
CA GLU A 9 -1.21 4.15 8.23
C GLU A 9 -2.49 3.53 8.78
N ASP A 10 -2.76 3.73 10.06
CA ASP A 10 -3.97 3.21 10.69
C ASP A 10 -4.49 4.24 11.67
N ASN A 11 -5.46 5.03 11.21
CA ASN A 11 -6.09 6.09 11.99
C ASN A 11 -7.48 5.70 12.49
N ILE A 12 -7.75 4.42 12.63
CA ILE A 12 -9.07 3.93 13.04
C ILE A 12 -9.50 4.49 14.40
N SER A 13 -8.54 4.76 15.30
CA SER A 13 -8.85 5.29 16.63
C SER A 13 -9.56 6.65 16.57
N GLN A 14 -9.28 7.47 15.57
CA GLN A 14 -9.96 8.75 15.39
C GLN A 14 -11.45 8.55 15.11
N TYR A 15 -11.79 7.55 14.30
CA TYR A 15 -13.17 7.21 14.00
C TYR A 15 -13.88 6.64 15.23
N LEU A 16 -13.20 5.81 16.00
CA LEU A 16 -13.77 5.25 17.23
C LEU A 16 -14.04 6.34 18.26
N ASN A 17 -13.17 7.34 18.36
CA ASN A 17 -13.37 8.48 19.23
C ASN A 17 -14.56 9.34 18.80
N ASP A 18 -14.89 9.35 17.51
CA ASP A 18 -16.04 10.07 16.97
C ASP A 18 -17.35 9.30 17.10
N GLY A 19 -17.34 8.11 17.69
CA GLY A 19 -18.52 7.30 17.90
C GLY A 19 -18.82 6.28 16.83
N TRP A 20 -17.90 6.06 15.88
CA TRP A 20 -18.06 5.03 14.85
C TRP A 20 -17.85 3.64 15.43
N ILE A 21 -18.59 2.68 14.91
CA ILE A 21 -18.52 1.28 15.32
C ILE A 21 -17.98 0.45 14.16
N ILE A 22 -17.03 -0.44 14.44
CA ILE A 22 -16.47 -1.35 13.43
C ILE A 22 -17.45 -2.51 13.26
N LEU A 23 -18.01 -2.64 12.06
CA LEU A 23 -18.88 -3.76 11.71
C LEU A 23 -18.11 -4.92 11.13
N LYS A 24 -17.05 -4.61 10.38
CA LYS A 24 -16.21 -5.64 9.76
C LYS A 24 -14.79 -5.12 9.62
N GLU A 25 -13.83 -6.01 9.84
CA GLU A 25 -12.41 -5.74 9.66
C GLU A 25 -11.81 -6.79 8.73
N ASP A 26 -11.03 -6.34 7.77
CA ASP A 26 -10.37 -7.21 6.81
C ASP A 26 -8.97 -6.71 6.53
N SER A 27 -8.14 -7.55 5.95
CA SER A 27 -6.78 -7.15 5.58
C SER A 27 -6.33 -7.92 4.35
N GLN A 28 -5.45 -7.28 3.58
CA GLN A 28 -4.86 -7.88 2.39
C GLN A 28 -3.45 -7.35 2.18
N GLU A 29 -2.63 -8.12 1.48
CA GLU A 29 -1.27 -7.71 1.14
C GLU A 29 -1.31 -6.61 0.08
N LYS A 30 -0.45 -5.61 0.26
CA LYS A 30 -0.34 -4.50 -0.69
C LYS A 30 1.11 -4.08 -0.84
N ILE A 31 1.49 -3.74 -2.07
CA ILE A 31 2.82 -3.21 -2.37
C ILE A 31 2.84 -1.73 -2.01
N CYS A 32 3.68 -1.35 -1.05
CA CYS A 32 3.75 0.02 -0.56
C CYS A 32 4.64 0.91 -1.41
N THR A 33 5.81 0.41 -1.80
CA THR A 33 6.74 1.15 -2.63
C THR A 33 7.25 0.28 -3.77
N TRP A 34 7.62 0.93 -4.85
CA TRP A 34 8.17 0.30 -6.05
C TRP A 34 9.56 0.83 -6.28
N LYS A 35 10.40 0.03 -6.91
CA LYS A 35 11.73 0.44 -7.32
C LYS A 35 11.96 0.10 -8.79
N SER A 36 12.82 0.88 -9.43
CA SER A 36 13.25 0.63 -10.81
C SER A 36 14.59 -0.09 -10.79
N VAL A 37 14.69 -1.17 -11.53
CA VAL A 37 15.90 -1.97 -11.64
C VAL A 37 16.20 -2.22 -13.11
N PRO A 38 17.50 -2.44 -13.49
CA PRO A 38 17.80 -2.79 -14.87
C PRO A 38 17.26 -4.17 -15.22
N ALA A 39 16.74 -4.32 -16.43
CA ALA A 39 16.20 -5.58 -16.91
C ALA A 39 17.29 -6.62 -17.18
N THR A 40 18.49 -6.16 -17.57
CA THR A 40 19.65 -7.01 -17.83
C THR A 40 20.89 -6.40 -17.19
N LYS A 41 21.98 -7.18 -17.10
CA LYS A 41 23.24 -6.69 -16.55
C LYS A 41 23.86 -5.56 -17.38
N ASP A 42 23.59 -5.55 -18.67
CA ASP A 42 24.16 -4.58 -19.60
C ASP A 42 23.30 -3.32 -19.73
N CYS A 43 22.21 -3.26 -18.99
CA CYS A 43 21.27 -2.13 -19.04
C CYS A 43 21.82 -0.96 -18.24
N ASP A 44 21.95 0.19 -18.92
CA ASP A 44 22.27 1.45 -18.28
C ASP A 44 21.00 2.30 -18.20
N MET A 45 20.42 2.38 -17.01
CA MET A 45 19.16 3.09 -16.81
C MET A 45 19.27 4.59 -17.05
N GLU A 46 20.48 5.14 -17.01
CA GLU A 46 20.69 6.56 -17.29
C GLU A 46 20.69 6.85 -18.79
N LYS A 47 21.27 5.94 -19.57
CA LYS A 47 21.39 6.10 -21.02
C LYS A 47 20.25 5.49 -21.80
N ASP A 48 19.75 4.34 -21.35
CA ASP A 48 18.67 3.62 -22.01
C ASP A 48 17.51 3.41 -21.03
N LYS A 49 16.54 4.30 -21.08
CA LYS A 49 15.38 4.25 -20.22
C LYS A 49 14.40 3.11 -20.55
N GLY A 50 14.55 2.52 -21.73
CA GLY A 50 13.68 1.45 -22.17
C GLY A 50 13.96 0.10 -21.56
N CYS A 51 15.12 -0.08 -20.91
CA CYS A 51 15.51 -1.37 -20.35
C CYS A 51 15.26 -1.50 -18.84
N LYS A 52 14.67 -0.51 -18.20
CA LYS A 52 14.36 -0.62 -16.78
C LYS A 52 13.00 -1.26 -16.55
N ILE A 53 12.90 -2.05 -15.48
CA ILE A 53 11.64 -2.64 -15.06
C ILE A 53 11.31 -2.19 -13.64
N THR A 54 10.03 -2.21 -13.30
CA THR A 54 9.55 -1.83 -11.98
C THR A 54 9.25 -3.09 -11.18
N LYS A 55 9.83 -3.18 -9.99
CA LYS A 55 9.62 -4.30 -9.07
C LYS A 55 9.15 -3.79 -7.72
N PRO A 56 8.39 -4.62 -6.97
CA PRO A 56 8.04 -4.26 -5.60
C PRO A 56 9.29 -4.09 -4.75
N ASP A 57 9.36 -3.01 -3.99
CA ASP A 57 10.44 -2.74 -3.06
C ASP A 57 10.03 -3.06 -1.63
N LYS A 58 8.91 -2.52 -1.21
CA LYS A 58 8.40 -2.73 0.14
C LYS A 58 6.96 -3.25 0.05
N ILE A 59 6.72 -4.38 0.69
CA ILE A 59 5.39 -4.98 0.77
C ILE A 59 4.86 -4.77 2.17
N GLY A 60 3.63 -4.28 2.26
CA GLY A 60 2.96 -4.04 3.51
C GLY A 60 1.57 -4.64 3.51
N GLU A 61 0.71 -4.08 4.33
CA GLU A 61 -0.64 -4.57 4.52
C GLU A 61 -1.63 -3.45 4.37
N GLU A 62 -2.75 -3.73 3.72
CA GLU A 62 -3.89 -2.82 3.64
C GLU A 62 -4.98 -3.33 4.56
N LYS A 63 -5.42 -2.48 5.48
CA LYS A 63 -6.53 -2.80 6.38
C LYS A 63 -7.79 -2.13 5.88
N ILE A 64 -8.89 -2.87 5.89
CA ILE A 64 -10.18 -2.43 5.40
C ILE A 64 -11.17 -2.54 6.55
N TYR A 65 -11.84 -1.43 6.86
CA TYR A 65 -12.83 -1.39 7.93
C TYR A 65 -14.18 -0.97 7.38
N LEU A 66 -15.23 -1.66 7.79
CA LEU A 66 -16.60 -1.24 7.55
C LEU A 66 -17.15 -0.63 8.85
N LEU A 67 -17.54 0.63 8.79
CA LEU A 67 -17.95 1.40 9.96
C LEU A 67 -19.40 1.82 9.86
N GLU A 68 -20.04 1.92 11.02
CA GLU A 68 -21.39 2.47 11.17
C GLU A 68 -21.42 3.43 12.34
N LYS A 69 -22.20 4.48 12.20
CA LYS A 69 -22.34 5.50 13.24
C LYS A 69 -23.77 5.60 13.76
#